data_432a2d71f53653f1fa2b355d4f61f2bf
#
_entry.id   432a2d71f53653f1fa2b355d4f61f2bf
#
_cell.length_a   1.000
_cell.length_b   1.000
_cell.length_c   1.000
_cell.angle_alpha   90.00
_cell.angle_beta   90.00
_cell.angle_gamma   90.00
#
_symmetry.space_group_name_H-M   'P 1'
#
loop_
_entity.id
_entity.type
_entity.pdbx_description
1 polymer ?
#
loop_
_entity_poly.entity_id
_entity_poly.type
_entity_poly.pdbx_seq_one_letter_code
_entity_poly.pdbx_strand_id
1 'polypeptide(L)'
;MALTLFYITSAVAVFATGMMITRLNAVHALLYLILSLLAVGVIFFLLGAHFAAVLEVIIYAGAIMVLFVFVIMMLNQGQKTIEQERAWLQPAIWIGPSLLALILFVELLLIVVLGGNAETGHVVDSKQVGIALYGPYLLAVELASLLLLAGLVGAYHLGKPMIKTKKSGGNS
;
A
#
# COMPACT_ATOMS: atom_id res chain seq x y z
N MET A 1 -4.66 -22.86 14.99
CA MET A 1 -4.13 -22.66 13.62
C MET A 1 -4.32 -21.21 13.18
N ALA A 2 -5.52 -20.66 13.20
CA ALA A 2 -5.77 -19.24 12.86
C ALA A 2 -4.94 -18.24 13.68
N LEU A 3 -4.86 -18.45 14.99
CA LEU A 3 -4.07 -17.58 15.88
C LEU A 3 -2.56 -17.61 15.53
N THR A 4 -2.03 -18.77 15.16
CA THR A 4 -0.63 -18.92 14.75
C THR A 4 -0.37 -18.16 13.44
N LEU A 5 -1.26 -18.31 12.44
CA LEU A 5 -1.19 -17.56 11.18
C LEU A 5 -1.25 -16.04 11.45
N PHE A 6 -2.16 -15.60 12.30
CA PHE A 6 -2.28 -14.20 12.69
C PHE A 6 -0.98 -13.63 13.25
N TYR A 7 -0.29 -14.34 14.16
CA TYR A 7 0.97 -13.86 14.72
C TYR A 7 2.10 -13.84 13.69
N ILE A 8 2.17 -14.85 12.81
CA ILE A 8 3.18 -14.89 11.74
C ILE A 8 2.95 -13.73 10.77
N THR A 9 1.73 -13.53 10.29
CA THR A 9 1.39 -12.43 9.39
C THR A 9 1.65 -11.07 10.04
N SER A 10 1.32 -10.91 11.33
CA SER A 10 1.59 -9.68 12.08
C SER A 10 3.09 -9.40 12.20
N ALA A 11 3.89 -10.44 12.46
CA ALA A 11 5.34 -10.31 12.49
C ALA A 11 5.91 -9.90 11.11
N VAL A 12 5.40 -10.47 10.03
CA VAL A 12 5.76 -10.09 8.65
C VAL A 12 5.41 -8.62 8.38
N ALA A 13 4.20 -8.16 8.78
CA ALA A 13 3.78 -6.77 8.60
C ALA A 13 4.72 -5.79 9.32
N VAL A 14 5.00 -6.04 10.60
CA VAL A 14 5.89 -5.18 11.41
C VAL A 14 7.31 -5.19 10.86
N PHE A 15 7.84 -6.36 10.53
CA PHE A 15 9.20 -6.49 9.98
C PHE A 15 9.32 -5.80 8.62
N ALA A 16 8.35 -5.99 7.72
CA ALA A 16 8.32 -5.33 6.42
C ALA A 16 8.25 -3.81 6.55
N THR A 17 7.43 -3.28 7.48
CA THR A 17 7.36 -1.84 7.78
C THR A 17 8.70 -1.31 8.32
N GLY A 18 9.34 -2.03 9.24
CA GLY A 18 10.66 -1.67 9.76
C GLY A 18 11.72 -1.64 8.66
N MET A 19 11.71 -2.62 7.78
CA MET A 19 12.62 -2.66 6.62
C MET A 19 12.34 -1.54 5.63
N MET A 20 11.08 -1.19 5.39
CA MET A 20 10.69 -0.06 4.52
C MET A 20 11.33 1.25 5.01
N ILE A 21 11.24 1.56 6.31
CA ILE A 21 11.76 2.81 6.89
C ILE A 21 13.30 2.87 6.84
N THR A 22 13.96 1.73 6.97
CA THR A 22 15.43 1.66 7.03
C THR A 22 16.11 1.63 5.66
N ARG A 23 15.36 1.48 4.55
CA ARG A 23 15.94 1.42 3.21
C ARG A 23 16.17 2.81 2.63
N LEU A 24 17.40 3.04 2.16
CA LEU A 24 17.79 4.28 1.47
C LEU A 24 17.27 4.33 0.03
N ASN A 25 17.02 3.16 -0.57
CA ASN A 25 16.52 3.06 -1.94
C ASN A 25 14.99 3.05 -1.94
N ALA A 26 14.39 4.05 -2.59
CA ALA A 26 12.95 4.24 -2.63
C ALA A 26 12.19 3.06 -3.26
N VAL A 27 12.75 2.43 -4.31
CA VAL A 27 12.12 1.26 -4.96
C VAL A 27 12.06 0.07 -4.00
N HIS A 28 13.16 -0.21 -3.29
CA HIS A 28 13.19 -1.29 -2.30
C HIS A 28 12.29 -0.99 -1.10
N ALA A 29 12.24 0.26 -0.64
CA ALA A 29 11.31 0.68 0.41
C ALA A 29 9.86 0.42 0.00
N LEU A 30 9.49 0.73 -1.26
CA LEU A 30 8.14 0.46 -1.77
C LEU A 30 7.83 -1.04 -1.85
N LEU A 31 8.78 -1.89 -2.23
CA LEU A 31 8.54 -3.35 -2.24
C LEU A 31 8.20 -3.86 -0.84
N TYR A 32 8.92 -3.41 0.19
CA TYR A 32 8.59 -3.78 1.57
C TYR A 32 7.26 -3.17 2.03
N LEU A 33 6.92 -1.96 1.59
CA LEU A 33 5.63 -1.35 1.91
C LEU A 33 4.48 -2.13 1.29
N ILE A 34 4.59 -2.57 0.04
CA ILE A 34 3.58 -3.43 -0.62
C ILE A 34 3.37 -4.71 0.19
N LEU A 35 4.46 -5.36 0.60
CA LEU A 35 4.39 -6.58 1.41
C LEU A 35 3.73 -6.34 2.77
N SER A 36 4.03 -5.22 3.43
CA SER A 36 3.39 -4.84 4.67
C SER A 36 1.88 -4.65 4.50
N LEU A 37 1.44 -3.93 3.46
CA LEU A 37 0.02 -3.72 3.16
C LEU A 37 -0.71 -5.02 2.80
N LEU A 38 -0.07 -5.91 2.04
CA LEU A 38 -0.63 -7.24 1.76
C LEU A 38 -0.77 -8.07 3.04
N ALA A 39 0.21 -8.01 3.95
CA ALA A 39 0.12 -8.68 5.25
C ALA A 39 -1.04 -8.12 6.09
N VAL A 40 -1.25 -6.79 6.11
CA VAL A 40 -2.42 -6.16 6.76
C VAL A 40 -3.72 -6.66 6.14
N GLY A 41 -3.80 -6.79 4.82
CA GLY A 41 -4.95 -7.40 4.15
C GLY A 41 -5.24 -8.83 4.62
N VAL A 42 -4.21 -9.68 4.77
CA VAL A 42 -4.35 -11.04 5.32
C VAL A 42 -4.80 -10.99 6.78
N ILE A 43 -4.29 -10.06 7.59
CA ILE A 43 -4.75 -9.87 8.98
C ILE A 43 -6.23 -9.53 9.03
N PHE A 44 -6.72 -8.60 8.21
CA PHE A 44 -8.14 -8.29 8.12
C PHE A 44 -8.97 -9.51 7.73
N PHE A 45 -8.48 -10.31 6.79
CA PHE A 45 -9.14 -11.55 6.40
C PHE A 45 -9.27 -12.54 7.58
N LEU A 46 -8.17 -12.77 8.31
CA LEU A 46 -8.14 -13.65 9.48
C LEU A 46 -9.05 -13.18 10.62
N LEU A 47 -9.29 -11.88 10.72
CA LEU A 47 -10.22 -11.28 11.70
C LEU A 47 -11.69 -11.32 11.26
N GLY A 48 -11.99 -11.90 10.08
CA GLY A 48 -13.36 -11.97 9.53
C GLY A 48 -13.83 -10.69 8.83
N ALA A 49 -12.95 -9.71 8.64
CA ALA A 49 -13.24 -8.45 7.94
C ALA A 49 -12.92 -8.58 6.43
N HIS A 50 -13.54 -9.53 5.75
CA HIS A 50 -13.23 -9.87 4.35
C HIS A 50 -13.38 -8.68 3.40
N PHE A 51 -14.41 -7.85 3.60
CA PHE A 51 -14.62 -6.66 2.77
C PHE A 51 -13.47 -5.65 2.94
N ALA A 52 -13.03 -5.40 4.18
CA ALA A 52 -11.89 -4.52 4.44
C ALA A 52 -10.59 -5.09 3.87
N ALA A 53 -10.38 -6.41 3.95
CA ALA A 53 -9.21 -7.09 3.37
C ALA A 53 -9.12 -6.87 1.86
N VAL A 54 -10.23 -7.01 1.15
CA VAL A 54 -10.28 -6.79 -0.31
C VAL A 54 -10.03 -5.31 -0.65
N LEU A 55 -10.61 -4.37 0.10
CA LEU A 55 -10.38 -2.94 -0.10
C LEU A 55 -8.92 -2.55 0.17
N GLU A 56 -8.28 -3.13 1.20
CA GLU A 56 -6.86 -2.93 1.49
C GLU A 56 -5.99 -3.31 0.27
N VAL A 57 -6.24 -4.48 -0.31
CA VAL A 57 -5.49 -4.93 -1.49
C VAL A 57 -5.76 -4.05 -2.72
N ILE A 58 -7.03 -3.72 -3.00
CA ILE A 58 -7.39 -2.96 -4.21
C ILE A 58 -6.93 -1.51 -4.12
N ILE A 59 -7.17 -0.84 -2.99
CA ILE A 59 -6.94 0.60 -2.87
C ILE A 59 -5.49 0.88 -2.45
N TYR A 60 -5.02 0.25 -1.35
CA TYR A 60 -3.69 0.56 -0.82
C TYR A 60 -2.58 -0.16 -1.57
N ALA A 61 -2.58 -1.50 -1.60
CA ALA A 61 -1.54 -2.25 -2.29
C ALA A 61 -1.66 -2.15 -3.83
N GLY A 62 -2.88 -1.96 -4.35
CA GLY A 62 -3.15 -1.77 -5.78
C GLY A 62 -2.97 -0.31 -6.20
N ALA A 63 -4.01 0.53 -6.05
CA ALA A 63 -4.06 1.84 -6.68
C ALA A 63 -2.99 2.81 -6.16
N ILE A 64 -2.87 2.96 -4.83
CA ILE A 64 -1.96 3.95 -4.23
C ILE A 64 -0.51 3.53 -4.44
N MET A 65 -0.17 2.25 -4.20
CA MET A 65 1.21 1.80 -4.34
C MET A 65 1.68 1.77 -5.79
N VAL A 66 0.83 1.42 -6.74
CA VAL A 66 1.15 1.50 -8.17
C VAL A 66 1.42 2.95 -8.58
N LEU A 67 0.63 3.91 -8.06
CA LEU A 67 0.89 5.33 -8.28
C LEU A 67 2.27 5.74 -7.73
N PHE A 68 2.63 5.33 -6.50
CA PHE A 68 3.94 5.63 -5.93
C PHE A 68 5.09 5.02 -6.73
N VAL A 69 4.97 3.77 -7.16
CA VAL A 69 5.97 3.11 -8.03
C VAL A 69 6.16 3.90 -9.32
N PHE A 70 5.06 4.30 -9.96
CA PHE A 70 5.10 5.10 -11.19
C PHE A 70 5.78 6.45 -10.98
N VAL A 71 5.42 7.19 -9.92
CA VAL A 71 6.01 8.49 -9.60
C VAL A 71 7.52 8.37 -9.33
N ILE A 72 7.94 7.38 -8.54
CA ILE A 72 9.36 7.17 -8.23
C ILE A 72 10.14 6.77 -9.48
N MET A 73 9.56 5.94 -10.34
CA MET A 73 10.18 5.58 -11.60
C MET A 73 10.34 6.81 -12.52
N MET A 74 9.35 7.71 -12.56
CA MET A 74 9.46 8.94 -13.35
C MET A 74 10.46 9.95 -12.77
N LEU A 75 10.56 10.07 -11.45
CA LEU A 75 11.50 10.99 -10.81
C LEU A 75 12.96 10.55 -10.96
N ASN A 76 13.21 9.28 -11.20
CA ASN A 76 14.55 8.68 -11.27
C ASN A 76 15.18 8.71 -12.68
N GLN A 77 14.71 9.54 -13.60
CA GLN A 77 15.17 9.59 -15.00
C GLN A 77 16.47 10.38 -15.24
N GLY A 78 17.35 10.54 -14.24
CA GLY A 78 18.65 11.19 -14.41
C GLY A 78 19.75 10.27 -14.99
N GLN A 79 20.76 10.84 -15.66
CA GLN A 79 21.87 10.12 -16.32
C GLN A 79 22.72 9.20 -15.40
N LYS A 80 22.54 9.23 -14.10
CA LYS A 80 23.12 8.28 -13.14
C LYS A 80 22.38 6.93 -13.07
N THR A 81 21.36 6.76 -13.87
CA THR A 81 20.36 5.69 -13.78
C THR A 81 20.93 4.31 -14.14
N ILE A 82 21.85 4.21 -15.10
CA ILE A 82 22.35 2.91 -15.59
C ILE A 82 23.24 2.22 -14.56
N GLU A 83 24.09 2.95 -13.85
CA GLU A 83 24.93 2.38 -12.79
C GLU A 83 24.11 2.05 -11.55
N GLN A 84 23.11 2.87 -11.21
CA GLN A 84 22.15 2.58 -10.14
C GLN A 84 21.26 1.39 -10.47
N GLU A 85 20.79 1.26 -11.69
CA GLU A 85 19.96 0.15 -12.14
C GLU A 85 20.71 -1.20 -12.06
N ARG A 86 22.00 -1.23 -12.42
CA ARG A 86 22.87 -2.40 -12.20
C ARG A 86 23.04 -2.75 -10.72
N ALA A 87 23.13 -1.75 -9.84
CA ALA A 87 23.18 -1.98 -8.40
C ALA A 87 21.84 -2.51 -7.85
N TRP A 88 20.71 -2.17 -8.46
CA TRP A 88 19.38 -2.65 -8.08
C TRP A 88 19.08 -4.07 -8.53
N LEU A 89 19.74 -4.53 -9.59
CA LEU A 89 19.58 -5.89 -10.11
C LEU A 89 20.47 -6.91 -9.38
N GLN A 90 21.18 -6.53 -8.31
CA GLN A 90 21.96 -7.49 -7.52
C GLN A 90 21.01 -8.48 -6.83
N PRO A 91 21.19 -9.80 -7.04
CA PRO A 91 20.31 -10.84 -6.49
C PRO A 91 20.16 -10.78 -4.97
N ALA A 92 21.21 -10.37 -4.26
CA ALA A 92 21.23 -10.28 -2.80
C ALA A 92 20.17 -9.31 -2.22
N ILE A 93 19.78 -8.29 -2.97
CA ILE A 93 18.83 -7.28 -2.53
C ILE A 93 17.38 -7.80 -2.60
N TRP A 94 17.10 -8.71 -3.53
CA TRP A 94 15.78 -9.31 -3.73
C TRP A 94 15.45 -10.44 -2.76
N ILE A 95 16.47 -11.00 -2.07
CA ILE A 95 16.27 -12.11 -1.13
C ILE A 95 15.27 -11.73 -0.02
N GLY A 96 15.39 -10.55 0.57
CA GLY A 96 14.51 -10.10 1.66
C GLY A 96 13.03 -9.99 1.24
N PRO A 97 12.69 -9.17 0.22
CA PRO A 97 11.31 -9.08 -0.28
C PRO A 97 10.77 -10.42 -0.77
N SER A 98 11.57 -11.23 -1.47
CA SER A 98 11.14 -12.53 -1.99
C SER A 98 10.84 -13.53 -0.87
N LEU A 99 11.62 -13.55 0.20
CA LEU A 99 11.38 -14.42 1.35
C LEU A 99 10.07 -14.06 2.05
N LEU A 100 9.83 -12.76 2.30
CA LEU A 100 8.59 -12.31 2.92
C LEU A 100 7.37 -12.56 2.02
N ALA A 101 7.52 -12.32 0.70
CA ALA A 101 6.47 -12.64 -0.26
C ALA A 101 6.15 -14.14 -0.30
N LEU A 102 7.17 -15.00 -0.20
CA LEU A 102 6.99 -16.45 -0.15
C LEU A 102 6.25 -16.88 1.13
N ILE A 103 6.59 -16.28 2.28
CA ILE A 103 5.89 -16.56 3.54
C ILE A 103 4.41 -16.21 3.41
N LEU A 104 4.08 -14.99 2.96
CA LEU A 104 2.69 -14.55 2.75
C LEU A 104 1.96 -15.44 1.73
N PHE A 105 2.64 -15.84 0.66
CA PHE A 105 2.07 -16.71 -0.36
C PHE A 105 1.73 -18.08 0.20
N VAL A 106 2.63 -18.68 0.99
CA VAL A 106 2.39 -19.97 1.67
C VAL A 106 1.25 -19.85 2.68
N GLU A 107 1.18 -18.77 3.46
CA GLU A 107 0.07 -18.50 4.38
C GLU A 107 -1.26 -18.40 3.62
N LEU A 108 -1.30 -17.67 2.51
CA LEU A 108 -2.49 -17.54 1.69
C LEU A 108 -2.93 -18.89 1.13
N LEU A 109 -1.99 -19.72 0.64
CA LEU A 109 -2.29 -21.08 0.18
C LEU A 109 -2.85 -21.94 1.30
N LEU A 110 -2.29 -21.85 2.51
CA LEU A 110 -2.79 -22.61 3.66
C LEU A 110 -4.21 -22.18 4.03
N ILE A 111 -4.51 -20.88 4.00
CA ILE A 111 -5.86 -20.36 4.24
C ILE A 111 -6.85 -20.89 3.19
N VAL A 112 -6.47 -20.87 1.91
CA VAL A 112 -7.33 -21.33 0.81
C VAL A 112 -7.54 -22.86 0.83
N VAL A 113 -6.46 -23.63 1.06
CA VAL A 113 -6.50 -25.10 1.01
C VAL A 113 -7.17 -25.70 2.26
N LEU A 114 -6.90 -25.14 3.44
CA LEU A 114 -7.48 -25.65 4.69
C LEU A 114 -8.92 -25.18 4.92
N GLY A 115 -9.42 -24.30 4.07
CA GLY A 115 -10.82 -23.86 3.96
C GLY A 115 -11.46 -23.43 5.28
N GLY A 116 -11.84 -22.19 5.45
CA GLY A 116 -12.81 -21.69 6.42
C GLY A 116 -12.51 -21.84 7.93
N ASN A 117 -11.62 -22.74 8.34
CA ASN A 117 -11.24 -22.94 9.75
C ASN A 117 -10.16 -21.96 10.23
N ALA A 118 -9.75 -21.02 9.39
CA ALA A 118 -8.72 -20.03 9.71
C ALA A 118 -9.30 -18.73 10.31
N GLU A 119 -10.61 -18.59 10.35
CA GLU A 119 -11.25 -17.39 10.88
C GLU A 119 -11.26 -17.39 12.41
N THR A 120 -10.77 -16.31 13.02
CA THR A 120 -10.76 -16.14 14.48
C THR A 120 -11.94 -15.33 15.00
N GLY A 121 -12.73 -14.70 14.10
CA GLY A 121 -13.79 -13.76 14.44
C GLY A 121 -15.13 -14.05 13.79
N HIS A 122 -16.12 -13.24 14.14
CA HIS A 122 -17.41 -13.19 13.47
C HIS A 122 -17.22 -12.53 12.08
N VAL A 123 -17.64 -13.24 11.03
CA VAL A 123 -17.54 -12.69 9.66
C VAL A 123 -18.48 -11.50 9.50
N VAL A 124 -17.92 -10.36 9.14
CA VAL A 124 -18.67 -9.14 8.83
C VAL A 124 -18.91 -9.05 7.33
N ASP A 125 -20.18 -9.18 6.94
CA ASP A 125 -20.60 -9.09 5.54
C ASP A 125 -20.52 -7.63 5.02
N SER A 126 -20.19 -7.47 3.74
CA SER A 126 -20.13 -6.18 3.04
C SER A 126 -21.42 -5.36 3.17
N LYS A 127 -22.59 -6.03 3.18
CA LYS A 127 -23.88 -5.40 3.39
C LYS A 127 -24.01 -4.77 4.79
N GLN A 128 -23.49 -5.43 5.82
CA GLN A 128 -23.48 -4.89 7.19
C GLN A 128 -22.62 -3.63 7.28
N VAL A 129 -21.46 -3.64 6.64
CA VAL A 129 -20.60 -2.46 6.53
C VAL A 129 -21.33 -1.31 5.81
N GLY A 130 -22.00 -1.60 4.69
CA GLY A 130 -22.79 -0.61 3.97
C GLY A 130 -23.91 0.00 4.83
N ILE A 131 -24.68 -0.82 5.55
CA ILE A 131 -25.74 -0.33 6.46
C ILE A 131 -25.14 0.54 7.57
N ALA A 132 -24.00 0.18 8.13
CA ALA A 132 -23.34 0.98 9.15
C ALA A 132 -22.85 2.33 8.62
N LEU A 133 -22.22 2.36 7.45
CA LEU A 133 -21.68 3.57 6.83
C LEU A 133 -22.79 4.56 6.42
N TYR A 134 -23.90 4.06 5.86
CA TYR A 134 -25.03 4.89 5.43
C TYR A 134 -26.14 5.05 6.48
N GLY A 135 -25.94 4.52 7.68
CA GLY A 135 -26.80 4.70 8.84
C GLY A 135 -26.10 5.56 9.90
N PRO A 136 -25.65 4.96 11.02
CA PRO A 136 -25.09 5.72 12.16
C PRO A 136 -23.80 6.49 11.81
N TYR A 137 -23.04 6.07 10.80
CA TYR A 137 -21.76 6.70 10.40
C TYR A 137 -21.87 7.59 9.16
N LEU A 138 -23.09 7.99 8.74
CA LEU A 138 -23.31 8.81 7.54
C LEU A 138 -22.49 10.10 7.55
N LEU A 139 -22.47 10.80 8.68
CA LEU A 139 -21.71 12.05 8.83
C LEU A 139 -20.20 11.83 8.63
N ALA A 140 -19.67 10.71 9.12
CA ALA A 140 -18.25 10.37 8.94
C ALA A 140 -17.92 10.13 7.45
N VAL A 141 -18.84 9.50 6.70
CA VAL A 141 -18.68 9.31 5.24
C VAL A 141 -18.70 10.64 4.49
N GLU A 142 -19.60 11.56 4.85
CA GLU A 142 -19.65 12.90 4.26
C GLU A 142 -18.36 13.69 4.52
N LEU A 143 -17.87 13.67 5.77
CA LEU A 143 -16.60 14.33 6.12
C LEU A 143 -15.41 13.68 5.39
N ALA A 144 -15.38 12.36 5.25
CA ALA A 144 -14.35 11.65 4.49
C ALA A 144 -14.36 12.05 3.01
N SER A 145 -15.54 12.22 2.40
CA SER A 145 -15.65 12.66 1.00
C SER A 145 -15.13 14.08 0.79
N LEU A 146 -15.41 15.00 1.72
CA LEU A 146 -14.86 16.35 1.70
C LEU A 146 -13.34 16.36 1.88
N LEU A 147 -12.81 15.49 2.74
CA LEU A 147 -11.37 15.34 2.94
C LEU A 147 -10.68 14.84 1.67
N LEU A 148 -11.26 13.84 1.00
CA LEU A 148 -10.76 13.32 -0.27
C LEU A 148 -10.76 14.39 -1.36
N LEU A 149 -11.83 15.18 -1.45
CA LEU A 149 -11.92 16.31 -2.38
C LEU A 149 -10.85 17.36 -2.08
N ALA A 150 -10.69 17.74 -0.81
CA ALA A 150 -9.67 18.69 -0.37
C ALA A 150 -8.26 18.18 -0.70
N GLY A 151 -7.99 16.88 -0.48
CA GLY A 151 -6.73 16.23 -0.85
C GLY A 151 -6.46 16.29 -2.35
N LEU A 152 -7.47 16.02 -3.19
CA LEU A 152 -7.37 16.10 -4.64
C LEU A 152 -7.05 17.52 -5.11
N VAL A 153 -7.78 18.53 -4.61
CA VAL A 153 -7.57 19.95 -4.96
C VAL A 153 -6.19 20.41 -4.48
N GLY A 154 -5.78 20.02 -3.27
CA GLY A 154 -4.46 20.32 -2.72
C GLY A 154 -3.33 19.71 -3.56
N ALA A 155 -3.44 18.45 -3.95
CA ALA A 155 -2.48 17.78 -4.81
C ALA A 155 -2.36 18.46 -6.18
N TYR A 156 -3.50 18.83 -6.79
CA TYR A 156 -3.51 19.56 -8.05
C TYR A 156 -2.82 20.94 -7.93
N HIS A 157 -3.09 21.67 -6.86
CA HIS A 157 -2.50 22.99 -6.64
C HIS A 157 -0.98 22.92 -6.44
N LEU A 158 -0.50 21.95 -5.67
CA LEU A 158 0.93 21.73 -5.44
C LEU A 158 1.65 21.21 -6.69
N GLY A 159 0.99 20.38 -7.51
CA GLY A 159 1.56 19.82 -8.72
C GLY A 159 1.62 20.80 -9.92
N LYS A 160 0.94 21.94 -9.83
CA LYS A 160 0.92 22.91 -10.93
C LYS A 160 2.27 23.64 -11.04
N PRO A 161 2.98 23.57 -12.20
CA PRO A 161 4.24 24.28 -12.38
C PRO A 161 4.01 25.79 -12.30
N MET A 162 4.81 26.50 -11.51
CA MET A 162 4.82 27.97 -11.52
C MET A 162 5.40 28.45 -12.85
N ILE A 163 4.54 28.92 -13.75
CA ILE A 163 4.97 29.60 -14.97
C ILE A 163 5.62 30.92 -14.53
N LYS A 164 6.95 30.95 -14.48
CA LYS A 164 7.67 32.24 -14.37
C LYS A 164 7.34 33.06 -15.60
N THR A 165 6.43 34.01 -15.47
CA THR A 165 6.20 35.05 -16.48
C THR A 165 7.50 35.80 -16.62
N LYS A 166 8.26 35.53 -17.70
CA LYS A 166 9.45 36.26 -18.07
C LYS A 166 8.95 37.67 -18.37
N LYS A 167 9.13 38.64 -17.43
CA LYS A 167 8.94 40.04 -17.71
C LYS A 167 9.86 40.39 -18.88
N SER A 168 9.28 40.53 -20.05
CA SER A 168 9.90 41.20 -21.19
C SER A 168 10.21 42.62 -20.75
N GLY A 169 11.44 42.83 -20.29
CA GLY A 169 11.98 44.18 -20.10
C GLY A 169 12.16 44.81 -21.47
N GLY A 170 11.23 45.69 -21.82
CA GLY A 170 11.43 46.57 -22.96
C GLY A 170 12.64 47.46 -22.67
N ASN A 171 13.66 47.33 -23.49
CA ASN A 171 14.63 48.42 -23.71
C ASN A 171 14.06 49.30 -24.81
N SER A 172 13.65 50.47 -24.43
CA SER A 172 13.60 51.66 -25.27
C SER A 172 14.81 52.52 -24.99
#